data_d3e302cdabd2791f10056694bd2e9a59
#
_entry.id   d3e302cdabd2791f10056694bd2e9a59
#
_cell.length_a   1.000
_cell.length_b   1.000
_cell.length_c   1.000
_cell.angle_alpha   90.00
_cell.angle_beta   90.00
_cell.angle_gamma   90.00
#
_symmetry.space_group_name_H-M   'P 1'
#
loop_
_entity.id
_entity.type
_entity.pdbx_description
1 polymer ?
#
loop_
_entity_poly.entity_id
_entity_poly.type
_entity_poly.pdbx_seq_one_letter_code
_entity_poly.pdbx_strand_id
1 'polypeptide(L)'
;MHKSKNTYSGIFRDGGAGGLAKKRYRARRKRLLNKENILMAITGVPYGPGQETVWAYAHCPTYQEPAIMYLTGINQSNVILLLDPYSFESDEILFVGKKDLSKEFWDGIRFGVGDAKSIREVQRVTGIKDVRDIDDFEEVLK
;
A
#
# COMPACT_ATOMS: atom_id res chain seq x y z
N MET A 1 -23.12 -1.17 -27.51
CA MET A 1 -21.69 -0.94 -27.24
C MET A 1 -21.31 -1.68 -25.95
N HIS A 2 -20.76 -2.87 -26.07
CA HIS A 2 -20.29 -3.64 -24.90
C HIS A 2 -19.01 -2.96 -24.38
N LYS A 3 -19.12 -2.25 -23.25
CA LYS A 3 -17.94 -1.88 -22.49
C LYS A 3 -17.34 -3.18 -21.98
N SER A 4 -16.23 -3.58 -22.55
CA SER A 4 -15.36 -4.62 -22.00
C SER A 4 -15.10 -4.25 -20.54
N LYS A 5 -15.75 -4.94 -19.62
CA LYS A 5 -15.43 -4.83 -18.20
C LYS A 5 -14.05 -5.44 -18.06
N ASN A 6 -13.06 -4.57 -17.92
CA ASN A 6 -11.69 -4.96 -17.68
C ASN A 6 -11.68 -5.97 -16.53
N THR A 7 -11.31 -7.21 -16.80
CA THR A 7 -11.39 -8.32 -15.85
C THR A 7 -10.53 -8.06 -14.60
N TYR A 8 -9.56 -7.16 -14.72
CA TYR A 8 -8.73 -6.68 -13.61
C TYR A 8 -9.43 -5.71 -12.66
N SER A 9 -10.57 -5.11 -13.07
CA SER A 9 -11.34 -4.23 -12.17
C SER A 9 -11.98 -4.97 -10.99
N GLY A 10 -12.05 -6.29 -11.05
CA GLY A 10 -12.57 -7.12 -9.96
C GLY A 10 -11.65 -7.21 -8.75
N ILE A 11 -10.34 -7.06 -8.96
CA ILE A 11 -9.33 -7.11 -7.88
C ILE A 11 -9.29 -5.78 -7.12
N PHE A 12 -9.67 -4.69 -7.77
CA PHE A 12 -9.63 -3.33 -7.25
C PHE A 12 -11.02 -2.72 -6.99
N ARG A 13 -12.03 -3.55 -6.82
CA ARG A 13 -13.36 -3.06 -6.44
C ARG A 13 -13.29 -2.29 -5.13
N ASP A 14 -13.65 -1.03 -5.19
CA ASP A 14 -13.92 -0.08 -4.07
C ASP A 14 -13.10 -0.21 -2.76
N GLY A 15 -12.12 -1.09 -2.70
CA GLY A 15 -11.40 -1.43 -1.48
C GLY A 15 -9.98 -1.95 -1.68
N GLY A 16 -9.38 -1.80 -2.86
CA GLY A 16 -8.00 -2.24 -3.08
C GLY A 16 -7.84 -3.75 -3.24
N ALA A 17 -6.61 -4.24 -3.19
CA ALA A 17 -6.24 -5.63 -3.44
C ALA A 17 -6.96 -6.63 -2.51
N GLY A 18 -7.34 -6.21 -1.31
CA GLY A 18 -8.11 -7.02 -0.36
C GLY A 18 -9.62 -7.06 -0.62
N GLY A 19 -10.13 -6.30 -1.60
CA GLY A 19 -11.55 -6.26 -1.94
C GLY A 19 -12.47 -5.66 -0.89
N LEU A 20 -11.93 -5.11 0.19
CA LEU A 20 -12.70 -4.47 1.26
C LEU A 20 -12.82 -2.97 1.03
N ALA A 21 -13.93 -2.39 1.44
CA ALA A 21 -14.10 -0.94 1.43
C ALA A 21 -13.08 -0.26 2.36
N LYS A 22 -12.52 0.88 1.91
CA LYS A 22 -11.50 1.66 2.66
C LYS A 22 -11.88 1.94 4.12
N LYS A 23 -13.19 2.11 4.41
CA LYS A 23 -13.69 2.32 5.78
C LYS A 23 -13.36 1.18 6.73
N ARG A 24 -13.24 -0.05 6.22
CA ARG A 24 -12.88 -1.22 7.03
C ARG A 24 -11.41 -1.19 7.41
N TYR A 25 -10.53 -0.82 6.47
CA TYR A 25 -9.10 -0.66 6.74
C TYR A 25 -8.86 0.49 7.74
N ARG A 26 -9.53 1.62 7.56
CA ARG A 26 -9.46 2.75 8.52
C ARG A 26 -9.90 2.33 9.91
N ALA A 27 -11.01 1.60 10.04
CA ALA A 27 -11.50 1.12 11.34
C ALA A 27 -10.50 0.18 12.03
N ARG A 28 -9.81 -0.67 11.27
CA ARG A 28 -8.77 -1.57 11.80
C ARG A 28 -7.57 -0.78 12.33
N ARG A 29 -7.07 0.18 11.56
CA ARG A 29 -5.94 1.04 11.97
C ARG A 29 -6.31 1.87 13.20
N LYS A 30 -7.48 2.50 13.19
CA LYS A 30 -7.95 3.27 14.34
C LYS A 30 -8.08 2.43 15.61
N ARG A 31 -8.57 1.21 15.49
CA ARG A 31 -8.66 0.28 16.62
C ARG A 31 -7.29 -0.08 17.16
N LEU A 32 -6.33 -0.32 16.27
CA LEU A 32 -4.95 -0.62 16.65
C LEU A 32 -4.30 0.56 17.36
N LEU A 33 -4.39 1.77 16.79
CA LEU A 33 -3.87 3.00 17.42
C LEU A 33 -4.44 3.23 18.80
N ASN A 34 -5.76 3.09 18.97
CA ASN A 34 -6.42 3.30 20.25
C ASN A 34 -6.07 2.24 21.30
N LYS A 35 -5.78 1.02 20.86
CA LYS A 35 -5.45 -0.09 21.75
C LYS A 35 -4.01 -0.03 22.23
N GLU A 36 -3.08 0.13 21.30
CA GLU A 36 -1.65 0.02 21.60
C GLU A 36 -1.04 1.35 22.06
N ASN A 37 -1.55 2.47 21.54
CA ASN A 37 -1.13 3.84 21.89
C ASN A 37 0.39 4.04 21.89
N ILE A 38 1.07 3.48 20.90
CA ILE A 38 2.51 3.57 20.66
C ILE A 38 2.80 3.90 19.20
N LEU A 39 3.98 4.46 18.95
CA LEU A 39 4.50 4.62 17.59
C LEU A 39 4.81 3.23 17.00
N MET A 40 4.26 2.94 15.83
CA MET A 40 4.45 1.67 15.14
C MET A 40 4.85 1.89 13.69
N ALA A 41 5.95 1.28 13.27
CA ALA A 41 6.31 1.14 11.86
C ALA A 41 6.09 -0.32 11.43
N ILE A 42 5.13 -0.54 10.55
CA ILE A 42 4.79 -1.87 10.03
C ILE A 42 5.31 -1.95 8.61
N THR A 43 6.27 -2.82 8.38
CA THR A 43 6.94 -2.96 7.09
C THR A 43 6.38 -4.13 6.31
N GLY A 44 6.10 -3.91 5.03
CA GLY A 44 5.85 -4.97 4.08
C GLY A 44 7.13 -5.73 3.71
N VAL A 45 6.99 -6.75 2.90
CA VAL A 45 8.14 -7.50 2.37
C VAL A 45 9.03 -6.55 1.57
N PRO A 46 10.32 -6.42 1.91
CA PRO A 46 11.23 -5.57 1.16
C PRO A 46 11.51 -6.16 -0.22
N TYR A 47 11.67 -5.27 -1.19
CA TYR A 47 12.12 -5.64 -2.52
C TYR A 47 13.65 -5.62 -2.52
N GLY A 48 14.27 -6.80 -2.41
CA GLY A 48 15.72 -6.91 -2.35
C GLY A 48 16.37 -7.12 -3.72
N PRO A 49 17.67 -6.85 -3.86
CA PRO A 49 18.45 -7.25 -5.04
C PRO A 49 18.31 -8.76 -5.29
N GLY A 50 17.97 -9.15 -6.51
CA GLY A 50 17.73 -10.55 -6.89
C GLY A 50 16.31 -11.06 -6.67
N GLN A 51 15.44 -10.31 -6.00
CA GLN A 51 14.00 -10.57 -5.96
C GLN A 51 13.24 -9.85 -7.08
N GLU A 52 13.96 -9.15 -7.93
CA GLU A 52 13.42 -8.36 -9.04
C GLU A 52 12.97 -9.22 -10.23
N THR A 53 13.30 -10.49 -10.25
CA THR A 53 12.97 -11.35 -11.38
C THR A 53 11.65 -12.05 -11.13
N VAL A 54 10.62 -11.54 -11.74
CA VAL A 54 9.29 -12.16 -11.88
C VAL A 54 9.38 -13.65 -12.28
N TRP A 55 10.38 -14.03 -13.03
CA TRP A 55 10.57 -15.40 -13.51
C TRP A 55 10.85 -16.43 -12.40
N ALA A 56 11.56 -16.05 -11.36
CA ALA A 56 11.80 -16.94 -10.24
C ALA A 56 10.52 -17.20 -9.41
N TYR A 57 9.54 -16.33 -9.54
CA TYR A 57 8.31 -16.34 -8.75
C TYR A 57 7.03 -16.28 -9.61
N ALA A 58 7.12 -16.56 -10.89
CA ALA A 58 5.99 -16.53 -11.81
C ALA A 58 4.79 -17.36 -11.35
N HIS A 59 4.99 -18.28 -10.43
CA HIS A 59 3.97 -19.14 -9.84
C HIS A 59 3.72 -18.88 -8.34
N CYS A 60 4.49 -17.97 -7.74
CA CYS A 60 4.29 -17.57 -6.35
C CYS A 60 3.87 -16.11 -6.35
N PRO A 61 2.60 -15.80 -6.08
CA PRO A 61 2.21 -14.42 -5.83
C PRO A 61 3.08 -13.86 -4.70
N THR A 62 3.49 -12.61 -4.85
CA THR A 62 4.28 -11.93 -3.81
C THR A 62 3.57 -12.10 -2.47
N TYR A 63 4.21 -12.80 -1.56
CA TYR A 63 3.68 -12.98 -0.22
C TYR A 63 3.85 -11.64 0.51
N GLN A 64 2.74 -10.96 0.70
CA GLN A 64 2.73 -9.73 1.48
C GLN A 64 2.72 -10.03 2.97
N GLU A 65 3.36 -9.17 3.75
CA GLU A 65 3.23 -9.18 5.20
C GLU A 65 1.73 -9.09 5.58
N PRO A 66 1.19 -10.06 6.32
CA PRO A 66 -0.25 -10.10 6.64
C PRO A 66 -0.76 -8.84 7.33
N ALA A 67 0.06 -8.19 8.17
CA ALA A 67 -0.32 -6.96 8.86
C ALA A 67 -0.53 -5.80 7.88
N ILE A 68 0.34 -5.63 6.89
CA ILE A 68 0.17 -4.61 5.84
C ILE A 68 -1.11 -4.87 5.05
N MET A 69 -1.33 -6.11 4.62
CA MET A 69 -2.54 -6.48 3.87
C MET A 69 -3.81 -6.24 4.69
N TYR A 70 -3.79 -6.61 5.97
CA TYR A 70 -4.92 -6.45 6.87
C TYR A 70 -5.26 -4.99 7.15
N LEU A 71 -4.24 -4.13 7.28
CA LEU A 71 -4.40 -2.72 7.67
C LEU A 71 -4.58 -1.76 6.50
N THR A 72 -4.09 -2.11 5.30
CA THR A 72 -4.11 -1.21 4.15
C THR A 72 -4.83 -1.76 2.92
N GLY A 73 -4.92 -3.07 2.78
CA GLY A 73 -5.42 -3.74 1.59
C GLY A 73 -4.43 -3.79 0.44
N ILE A 74 -3.20 -3.31 0.62
CA ILE A 74 -2.17 -3.30 -0.42
C ILE A 74 -1.41 -4.63 -0.42
N ASN A 75 -1.29 -5.21 -1.60
CA ASN A 75 -0.52 -6.43 -1.83
C ASN A 75 0.62 -6.17 -2.81
N GLN A 76 1.66 -5.51 -2.32
CA GLN A 76 2.90 -5.29 -3.06
C GLN A 76 4.06 -5.09 -2.09
N SER A 77 5.29 -5.33 -2.57
CA SER A 77 6.51 -5.07 -1.80
C SER A 77 6.80 -3.57 -1.64
N ASN A 78 7.76 -3.24 -0.80
CA ASN A 78 8.21 -1.87 -0.53
C ASN A 78 7.08 -0.94 -0.06
N VAL A 79 6.38 -1.36 0.98
CA VAL A 79 5.34 -0.58 1.64
C VAL A 79 5.65 -0.50 3.13
N ILE A 80 5.57 0.69 3.71
CA ILE A 80 5.71 0.91 5.15
C ILE A 80 4.50 1.71 5.63
N LEU A 81 3.84 1.21 6.65
CA LEU A 81 2.77 1.92 7.35
C LEU A 81 3.30 2.44 8.68
N LEU A 82 3.34 3.76 8.82
CA LEU A 82 3.66 4.43 10.08
C LEU A 82 2.36 4.84 10.78
N LEU A 83 2.19 4.40 12.00
CA LEU A 83 1.08 4.76 12.87
C LEU A 83 1.66 5.48 14.10
N ASP A 84 1.31 6.76 14.26
CA ASP A 84 1.80 7.62 15.33
C ASP A 84 0.64 8.31 16.06
N PRO A 85 0.23 7.79 17.22
CA PRO A 85 -0.87 8.36 17.99
C PRO A 85 -0.54 9.73 18.60
N TYR A 86 0.73 10.14 18.54
CA TYR A 86 1.22 11.40 19.14
C TYR A 86 1.47 12.49 18.10
N SER A 87 1.37 12.17 16.81
CA SER A 87 1.58 13.13 15.74
C SER A 87 0.47 14.20 15.69
N PHE A 88 0.88 15.46 15.57
CA PHE A 88 -0.07 16.57 15.39
C PHE A 88 -0.53 16.75 13.94
N GLU A 89 0.24 16.24 12.97
CA GLU A 89 -0.05 16.41 11.55
C GLU A 89 -0.88 15.25 10.99
N SER A 90 -0.42 14.04 11.23
CA SER A 90 -1.08 12.83 10.74
C SER A 90 -0.77 11.65 11.64
N ASP A 91 -1.79 10.98 12.13
CA ASP A 91 -1.67 9.77 12.94
C ASP A 91 -1.37 8.52 12.11
N GLU A 92 -1.45 8.62 10.79
CA GLU A 92 -1.15 7.53 9.88
C GLU A 92 -0.49 8.05 8.59
N ILE A 93 0.65 7.48 8.23
CA ILE A 93 1.39 7.78 7.00
C ILE A 93 1.68 6.46 6.27
N LEU A 94 1.41 6.42 4.98
CA LEU A 94 1.75 5.29 4.14
C LEU A 94 2.88 5.67 3.20
N PHE A 95 3.97 4.93 3.28
CA PHE A 95 5.11 5.05 2.39
C PHE A 95 5.04 3.99 1.31
N VAL A 96 5.11 4.39 0.07
CA VAL A 96 5.14 3.51 -1.11
C VAL A 96 6.20 3.98 -2.09
N GLY A 97 6.74 3.08 -2.88
CA GLY A 97 7.71 3.42 -3.91
C GLY A 97 7.12 4.28 -5.02
N LYS A 98 7.99 4.87 -5.84
CA LYS A 98 7.58 5.60 -7.04
C LYS A 98 6.87 4.68 -8.02
N LYS A 99 5.83 5.19 -8.67
CA LYS A 99 5.14 4.47 -9.71
C LYS A 99 6.06 4.27 -10.92
N ASP A 100 6.20 3.03 -11.35
CA ASP A 100 7.04 2.66 -12.49
C ASP A 100 6.20 1.89 -13.53
N LEU A 101 5.82 2.59 -14.59
CA LEU A 101 4.99 2.03 -15.65
C LEU A 101 5.70 0.92 -16.43
N SER A 102 7.03 0.93 -16.48
CA SER A 102 7.78 -0.11 -17.17
C SER A 102 7.73 -1.44 -16.41
N LYS A 103 7.76 -1.38 -15.09
CA LYS A 103 7.56 -2.54 -14.23
C LYS A 103 6.12 -3.05 -14.26
N GLU A 104 5.14 -2.16 -14.37
CA GLU A 104 3.72 -2.55 -14.45
C GLU A 104 3.40 -3.38 -15.68
N PHE A 105 4.14 -3.21 -16.76
CA PHE A 105 3.97 -4.02 -17.95
C PHE A 105 4.22 -5.52 -17.70
N TRP A 106 5.18 -5.83 -16.83
CA TRP A 106 5.57 -7.21 -16.52
C TRP A 106 4.90 -7.76 -15.27
N ASP A 107 4.73 -6.91 -14.24
CA ASP A 107 4.32 -7.33 -12.89
C ASP A 107 2.85 -7.02 -12.59
N GLY A 108 2.15 -6.36 -13.51
CA GLY A 108 0.79 -5.86 -13.30
C GLY A 108 0.73 -4.51 -12.59
N ILE A 109 -0.47 -4.00 -12.41
CA ILE A 109 -0.73 -2.68 -11.84
C ILE A 109 -0.23 -2.61 -10.40
N ARG A 110 0.56 -1.57 -10.10
CA ARG A 110 1.10 -1.27 -8.77
C ARG A 110 0.66 0.10 -8.29
N PHE A 111 0.53 0.22 -6.99
CA PHE A 111 0.36 1.51 -6.32
C PHE A 111 1.72 2.21 -6.21
N GLY A 112 1.72 3.53 -6.29
CA GLY A 112 2.95 4.30 -6.18
C GLY A 112 2.68 5.79 -6.02
N VAL A 113 3.77 6.51 -5.76
CA VAL A 113 3.79 7.98 -5.75
C VAL A 113 4.52 8.50 -6.99
N GLY A 114 4.53 9.82 -7.18
CA GLY A 114 5.21 10.50 -8.30
C GLY A 114 4.31 11.54 -8.97
N ASP A 115 3.01 11.32 -8.96
CA ASP A 115 2.00 12.27 -9.45
C ASP A 115 0.73 12.22 -8.58
N ALA A 116 -0.06 13.29 -8.68
CA ALA A 116 -1.27 13.44 -7.87
C ALA A 116 -2.34 12.35 -8.14
N LYS A 117 -2.38 11.80 -9.35
CA LYS A 117 -3.33 10.73 -9.71
C LYS A 117 -2.96 9.44 -8.99
N SER A 118 -1.70 9.06 -9.01
CA SER A 118 -1.17 7.86 -8.35
C SER A 118 -1.38 7.92 -6.84
N ILE A 119 -1.10 9.07 -6.23
CA ILE A 119 -1.36 9.29 -4.79
C ILE A 119 -2.85 9.15 -4.46
N ARG A 120 -3.74 9.77 -5.23
CA ARG A 120 -5.20 9.64 -5.02
C ARG A 120 -5.70 8.21 -5.13
N GLU A 121 -5.08 7.41 -5.97
CA GLU A 121 -5.43 6.00 -6.11
C GLU A 121 -5.10 5.22 -4.84
N VAL A 122 -3.92 5.43 -4.26
CA VAL A 122 -3.54 4.86 -2.96
C VAL A 122 -4.49 5.31 -1.85
N GLN A 123 -4.79 6.60 -1.79
CA GLN A 123 -5.72 7.17 -0.81
C GLN A 123 -7.12 6.57 -0.94
N ARG A 124 -7.58 6.36 -2.17
CA ARG A 124 -8.89 5.78 -2.45
C ARG A 124 -9.02 4.35 -1.94
N VAL A 125 -7.97 3.57 -2.11
CA VAL A 125 -7.94 2.15 -1.74
C VAL A 125 -7.77 1.97 -0.24
N THR A 126 -6.83 2.67 0.36
CA THR A 126 -6.43 2.49 1.76
C THR A 126 -7.23 3.33 2.74
N GLY A 127 -7.73 4.48 2.29
CA GLY A 127 -8.32 5.51 3.13
C GLY A 127 -7.29 6.32 3.93
N ILE A 128 -6.00 6.14 3.67
CA ILE A 128 -4.92 6.93 4.28
C ILE A 128 -4.75 8.21 3.46
N LYS A 129 -4.75 9.35 4.12
CA LYS A 129 -4.62 10.66 3.45
C LYS A 129 -3.19 11.06 3.19
N ASP A 130 -2.29 10.75 4.13
CA ASP A 130 -0.87 11.06 4.03
C ASP A 130 -0.13 9.89 3.39
N VAL A 131 0.20 10.05 2.12
CA VAL A 131 0.91 9.06 1.29
C VAL A 131 2.19 9.69 0.78
N ARG A 132 3.34 9.09 1.10
CA ARG A 132 4.67 9.63 0.81
C ARG A 132 5.53 8.62 0.06
N ASP A 133 6.63 9.11 -0.51
CA ASP A 133 7.67 8.26 -1.09
C ASP A 133 8.36 7.45 0.01
N ILE A 134 8.63 6.18 -0.25
CA ILE A 134 9.34 5.32 0.71
C ILE A 134 10.76 5.82 1.01
N ASP A 135 11.36 6.54 0.08
CA ASP A 135 12.69 7.12 0.27
C ASP A 135 12.70 8.21 1.38
N ASP A 136 11.53 8.79 1.70
CA ASP A 136 11.38 9.81 2.74
C ASP A 136 11.22 9.22 4.15
N PHE A 137 11.10 7.90 4.28
CA PHE A 137 10.78 7.25 5.55
C PHE A 137 11.80 7.54 6.66
N GLU A 138 13.09 7.48 6.36
CA GLU A 138 14.14 7.71 7.34
C GLU A 138 14.16 9.17 7.85
N GLU A 139 13.77 10.13 7.02
CA GLU A 139 13.71 11.54 7.42
C GLU A 139 12.55 11.81 8.37
N VAL A 140 11.45 11.12 8.19
CA VAL A 140 10.25 11.27 9.03
C VAL A 140 10.47 10.71 10.44
N LEU A 141 11.38 9.73 10.60
CA LEU A 141 11.71 9.15 11.90
C LEU A 141 12.75 9.95 12.71
N LYS A 142 13.39 10.95 12.12
CA LYS A 142 14.37 11.81 12.80
C LYS A 142 13.69 12.94 13.56
#